data_30438a777b6488f5e8f7d1c687900b83
#
_entry.id   30438a777b6488f5e8f7d1c687900b83
#
_cell.length_a   1.000
_cell.length_b   1.000
_cell.length_c   1.000
_cell.angle_alpha   90.00
_cell.angle_beta   90.00
_cell.angle_gamma   90.00
#
_symmetry.space_group_name_H-M   'P 1'
#
loop_
_entity.id
_entity.type
_entity.pdbx_description
1 polymer ?
#
loop_
_entity_poly.entity_id
_entity_poly.type
_entity_poly.pdbx_seq_one_letter_code
_entity_poly.pdbx_strand_id
1 'polypeptide(L)'
;MTTPAEREPVADEGEVAELETPADVRAEALLLERAIGGWRGIIDSGVPTVVFVIAYLVSGSNLTGAVVAALAAGFVIVVWRAIRHEPLQQVFAGFAGVAISAAFAKYTGKAENYFLPGFLQNLGYGLAFLISIIVRWPLLGVAMGYLTGEGTAWRKDPVLRRTYAAASWIWVGLFFGRLAVQVPLYFAG
;
A
#
# COMPACT_ATOMS: atom_id res chain seq x y z
N MET A 1 24.61 -47.02 -53.46
CA MET A 1 23.29 -46.33 -53.36
C MET A 1 23.11 -46.00 -51.90
N THR A 2 23.65 -44.86 -51.45
CA THR A 2 23.64 -44.39 -50.06
C THR A 2 22.65 -43.24 -49.97
N THR A 3 21.60 -43.43 -49.19
CA THR A 3 20.55 -42.45 -48.92
C THR A 3 21.13 -41.30 -48.08
N PRO A 4 20.86 -40.02 -48.41
CA PRO A 4 21.27 -38.90 -47.59
C PRO A 4 20.43 -38.89 -46.34
N ALA A 5 21.08 -38.81 -45.17
CA ALA A 5 20.45 -38.59 -43.88
C ALA A 5 19.75 -37.23 -43.89
N GLU A 6 18.46 -37.28 -43.69
CA GLU A 6 17.57 -36.16 -43.42
C GLU A 6 18.04 -35.50 -42.12
N ARG A 7 18.64 -34.30 -42.23
CA ARG A 7 18.95 -33.47 -41.06
C ARG A 7 17.62 -32.90 -40.59
N GLU A 8 17.14 -33.36 -39.45
CA GLU A 8 16.10 -32.67 -38.70
C GLU A 8 16.57 -31.24 -38.48
N PRO A 9 15.69 -30.25 -38.70
CA PRO A 9 16.00 -28.88 -38.31
C PRO A 9 16.11 -28.81 -36.79
N VAL A 10 17.32 -28.53 -36.31
CA VAL A 10 17.54 -28.13 -34.93
C VAL A 10 16.65 -26.91 -34.72
N ALA A 11 15.59 -27.08 -33.92
CA ALA A 11 14.82 -25.98 -33.44
C ALA A 11 15.80 -25.02 -32.77
N ASP A 12 15.88 -23.84 -33.34
CA ASP A 12 16.60 -22.69 -32.78
C ASP A 12 15.90 -22.36 -31.45
N GLU A 13 16.44 -22.91 -30.37
CA GLU A 13 16.10 -22.51 -29.00
C GLU A 13 16.71 -21.12 -28.70
N GLY A 14 16.45 -20.19 -29.59
CA GLY A 14 16.48 -18.80 -29.31
C GLY A 14 15.16 -18.45 -28.61
N GLU A 15 14.97 -18.90 -27.38
CA GLU A 15 14.07 -18.24 -26.45
C GLU A 15 14.62 -16.83 -26.27
N VAL A 16 14.18 -15.98 -27.20
CA VAL A 16 14.40 -14.53 -27.13
C VAL A 16 13.75 -14.15 -25.81
N ALA A 17 14.56 -14.00 -24.76
CA ALA A 17 14.14 -13.22 -23.61
C ALA A 17 13.54 -11.96 -24.23
N GLU A 18 12.23 -11.83 -24.13
CA GLU A 18 11.47 -10.70 -24.65
C GLU A 18 12.08 -9.48 -23.98
N LEU A 19 13.03 -8.87 -24.66
CA LEU A 19 13.66 -7.63 -24.18
C LEU A 19 12.50 -6.65 -24.07
N GLU A 20 12.14 -6.35 -22.82
CA GLU A 20 11.14 -5.33 -22.52
C GLU A 20 11.39 -4.13 -23.43
N THR A 21 10.45 -3.86 -24.31
CA THR A 21 10.61 -2.75 -25.23
C THR A 21 10.51 -1.46 -24.43
N PRO A 22 11.18 -0.37 -24.87
CA PRO A 22 11.01 0.93 -24.21
C PRO A 22 9.55 1.39 -24.10
N ALA A 23 8.66 0.82 -24.91
CA ALA A 23 7.23 1.05 -24.87
C ALA A 23 6.58 0.32 -23.67
N ASP A 24 7.01 -0.91 -23.37
CA ASP A 24 6.48 -1.70 -22.26
C ASP A 24 6.88 -1.08 -20.91
N VAL A 25 8.14 -0.69 -20.77
CA VAL A 25 8.64 0.04 -19.58
C VAL A 25 7.87 1.35 -19.37
N ARG A 26 7.54 2.07 -20.46
CA ARG A 26 6.73 3.29 -20.36
C ARG A 26 5.29 2.99 -20.00
N ALA A 27 4.71 1.93 -20.51
CA ALA A 27 3.35 1.51 -20.16
C ALA A 27 3.25 1.13 -18.68
N GLU A 28 4.21 0.37 -18.16
CA GLU A 28 4.30 0.02 -16.74
C GLU A 28 4.50 1.26 -15.85
N ALA A 29 5.38 2.19 -16.24
CA ALA A 29 5.56 3.45 -15.53
C ALA A 29 4.27 4.28 -15.47
N LEU A 30 3.51 4.34 -16.58
CA LEU A 30 2.22 5.03 -16.63
C LEU A 30 1.15 4.33 -15.78
N LEU A 31 1.16 3.00 -15.70
CA LEU A 31 0.25 2.24 -14.83
C LEU A 31 0.59 2.47 -13.35
N LEU A 32 1.87 2.47 -12.99
CA LEU A 32 2.35 2.80 -11.64
C LEU A 32 2.00 4.24 -11.27
N GLU A 33 2.21 5.18 -12.17
CA GLU A 33 1.86 6.59 -11.96
C GLU A 33 0.34 6.76 -11.73
N ARG A 34 -0.51 6.05 -12.48
CA ARG A 34 -1.95 6.03 -12.26
C ARG A 34 -2.36 5.35 -10.96
N ALA A 35 -1.71 4.25 -10.59
CA ALA A 35 -2.00 3.50 -9.36
C ALA A 35 -1.67 4.30 -8.10
N ILE A 36 -0.59 5.08 -8.13
CA ILE A 36 -0.13 5.93 -7.00
C ILE A 36 -0.91 7.26 -6.96
N GLY A 37 -1.74 7.55 -7.99
CA GLY A 37 -2.41 8.85 -8.13
C GLY A 37 -1.47 9.95 -8.62
N GLY A 38 -0.31 9.55 -9.14
CA GLY A 38 0.74 10.43 -9.63
C GLY A 38 1.39 11.29 -8.54
N TRP A 39 2.29 12.16 -8.96
CA TRP A 39 2.96 13.13 -8.08
C TRP A 39 1.98 14.01 -7.28
N ARG A 40 0.82 14.32 -7.87
CA ARG A 40 -0.24 15.09 -7.23
C ARG A 40 -0.85 14.37 -6.03
N GLY A 41 -1.10 13.07 -6.12
CA GLY A 41 -1.63 12.28 -5.00
C GLY A 41 -0.68 12.23 -3.80
N ILE A 42 0.63 12.19 -4.05
CA ILE A 42 1.66 12.22 -3.00
C ILE A 42 1.67 13.61 -2.32
N ILE A 43 1.62 14.68 -3.10
CA ILE A 43 1.57 16.05 -2.55
C ILE A 43 0.30 16.23 -1.73
N ASP A 44 -0.86 15.89 -2.27
CA ASP A 44 -2.15 16.07 -1.62
C ASP A 44 -2.25 15.31 -0.29
N SER A 45 -1.68 14.12 -0.20
CA SER A 45 -1.64 13.35 1.06
C SER A 45 -0.61 13.89 2.05
N GLY A 46 0.49 14.50 1.57
CA GLY A 46 1.56 15.04 2.39
C GLY A 46 1.26 16.44 2.95
N VAL A 47 0.53 17.27 2.20
CA VAL A 47 0.28 18.68 2.58
C VAL A 47 -0.32 18.84 3.97
N PRO A 48 -1.38 18.13 4.40
CA PRO A 48 -1.93 18.29 5.75
C PRO A 48 -0.91 17.98 6.85
N THR A 49 -0.06 16.96 6.63
CA THR A 49 0.99 16.59 7.58
C THR A 49 2.07 17.67 7.67
N VAL A 50 2.52 18.20 6.55
CA VAL A 50 3.50 19.28 6.50
C VAL A 50 2.94 20.55 7.16
N VAL A 51 1.70 20.91 6.87
CA VAL A 51 1.01 22.04 7.50
C VAL A 51 0.90 21.84 9.00
N PHE A 52 0.55 20.63 9.48
CA PHE A 52 0.52 20.30 10.89
C PHE A 52 1.88 20.55 11.56
N VAL A 53 2.96 19.99 10.98
CA VAL A 53 4.32 20.11 11.55
C VAL A 53 4.75 21.59 11.60
N ILE A 54 4.57 22.32 10.51
CA ILE A 54 4.93 23.74 10.46
C ILE A 54 4.12 24.54 11.47
N ALA A 55 2.80 24.37 11.50
CA ALA A 55 1.93 25.07 12.43
C ALA A 55 2.29 24.75 13.89
N TYR A 56 2.61 23.51 14.21
CA TYR A 56 3.02 23.09 15.54
C TYR A 56 4.33 23.76 15.97
N LEU A 57 5.33 23.80 15.08
CA LEU A 57 6.63 24.42 15.38
C LEU A 57 6.52 25.94 15.53
N VAL A 58 5.77 26.60 14.65
CA VAL A 58 5.64 28.08 14.64
C VAL A 58 4.76 28.59 15.78
N SER A 59 3.74 27.82 16.20
CA SER A 59 2.81 28.21 17.27
C SER A 59 3.30 27.96 18.70
N GLY A 60 4.60 27.63 18.87
CA GLY A 60 5.16 27.30 20.17
C GLY A 60 4.58 26.03 20.79
N SER A 61 4.41 24.98 19.99
CA SER A 61 3.88 23.68 20.39
C SER A 61 2.37 23.68 20.73
N ASN A 62 1.62 24.59 20.16
CA ASN A 62 0.16 24.61 20.31
C ASN A 62 -0.49 23.51 19.45
N LEU A 63 -0.77 22.37 20.08
CA LEU A 63 -1.36 21.22 19.43
C LEU A 63 -2.72 21.53 18.77
N THR A 64 -3.59 22.27 19.47
CA THR A 64 -4.93 22.60 18.96
C THR A 64 -4.84 23.45 17.69
N GLY A 65 -3.98 24.48 17.68
CA GLY A 65 -3.76 25.33 16.52
C GLY A 65 -3.19 24.52 15.33
N ALA A 66 -2.24 23.62 15.58
CA ALA A 66 -1.67 22.76 14.56
C ALA A 66 -2.70 21.79 13.94
N VAL A 67 -3.55 21.18 14.77
CA VAL A 67 -4.64 20.30 14.31
C VAL A 67 -5.64 21.08 13.46
N VAL A 68 -6.07 22.25 13.91
CA VAL A 68 -7.01 23.11 13.16
C VAL A 68 -6.41 23.52 11.81
N ALA A 69 -5.14 23.90 11.77
CA ALA A 69 -4.45 24.26 10.53
C ALA A 69 -4.37 23.06 9.56
N ALA A 70 -4.03 21.87 10.06
CA ALA A 70 -3.98 20.65 9.24
C ALA A 70 -5.36 20.26 8.69
N LEU A 71 -6.41 20.35 9.51
CA LEU A 71 -7.79 20.09 9.08
C LEU A 71 -8.26 21.10 8.03
N ALA A 72 -7.92 22.39 8.21
CA ALA A 72 -8.23 23.41 7.23
C ALA A 72 -7.53 23.15 5.89
N ALA A 73 -6.25 22.81 5.92
CA ALA A 73 -5.51 22.44 4.71
C ALA A 73 -6.12 21.20 4.01
N GLY A 74 -6.46 20.16 4.78
CA GLY A 74 -7.15 18.98 4.25
C GLY A 74 -8.51 19.32 3.65
N PHE A 75 -9.29 20.19 4.30
CA PHE A 75 -10.58 20.64 3.79
C PHE A 75 -10.44 21.40 2.46
N VAL A 76 -9.44 22.29 2.33
CA VAL A 76 -9.16 23.01 1.09
C VAL A 76 -8.87 22.02 -0.05
N ILE A 77 -8.08 20.98 0.21
CA ILE A 77 -7.77 19.93 -0.77
C ILE A 77 -9.05 19.18 -1.18
N VAL A 78 -9.91 18.85 -0.22
CA VAL A 78 -11.20 18.18 -0.49
C VAL A 78 -12.08 19.02 -1.40
N VAL A 79 -12.26 20.30 -1.07
CA VAL A 79 -13.05 21.24 -1.87
C VAL A 79 -12.47 21.38 -3.27
N TRP A 80 -11.16 21.51 -3.38
CA TRP A 80 -10.47 21.59 -4.66
C TRP A 80 -10.69 20.34 -5.52
N ARG A 81 -10.60 19.14 -4.94
CA ARG A 81 -10.88 17.87 -5.61
C ARG A 81 -12.36 17.74 -6.02
N ALA A 82 -13.27 18.15 -5.13
CA ALA A 82 -14.71 18.16 -5.43
C ALA A 82 -15.04 19.03 -6.64
N ILE A 83 -14.47 20.23 -6.72
CA ILE A 83 -14.62 21.13 -7.87
C ILE A 83 -14.07 20.51 -9.16
N ARG A 84 -12.99 19.70 -9.06
CA ARG A 84 -12.39 19.01 -10.20
C ARG A 84 -13.04 17.69 -10.56
N HIS A 85 -14.09 17.28 -9.86
CA HIS A 85 -14.76 15.98 -10.02
C HIS A 85 -13.81 14.79 -9.89
N GLU A 86 -12.75 14.94 -9.07
CA GLU A 86 -11.81 13.86 -8.77
C GLU A 86 -12.41 12.88 -7.73
N PRO A 87 -12.00 11.59 -7.72
CA PRO A 87 -12.55 10.62 -6.79
C PRO A 87 -12.22 10.98 -5.34
N LEU A 88 -13.25 11.23 -4.54
CA LEU A 88 -13.14 11.60 -3.13
C LEU A 88 -13.07 10.39 -2.18
N GLN A 89 -13.11 9.16 -2.72
CA GLN A 89 -13.19 7.94 -1.93
C GLN A 89 -12.06 7.80 -0.89
N GLN A 90 -10.84 8.16 -1.26
CA GLN A 90 -9.68 8.12 -0.33
C GLN A 90 -9.81 9.14 0.79
N VAL A 91 -10.35 10.30 0.49
CA VAL A 91 -10.57 11.37 1.47
C VAL A 91 -11.61 10.94 2.49
N PHE A 92 -12.75 10.40 2.03
CA PHE A 92 -13.78 9.87 2.91
C PHE A 92 -13.27 8.72 3.78
N ALA A 93 -12.45 7.82 3.23
CA ALA A 93 -11.83 6.75 4.01
C ALA A 93 -10.90 7.28 5.12
N GLY A 94 -10.11 8.34 4.81
CA GLY A 94 -9.27 9.01 5.80
C GLY A 94 -10.09 9.68 6.91
N PHE A 95 -11.13 10.44 6.55
CA PHE A 95 -12.02 11.06 7.53
C PHE A 95 -12.76 10.03 8.39
N ALA A 96 -13.25 8.95 7.80
CA ALA A 96 -13.89 7.87 8.53
C ALA A 96 -12.93 7.25 9.55
N GLY A 97 -11.67 7.01 9.17
CA GLY A 97 -10.64 6.51 10.08
C GLY A 97 -10.41 7.45 11.28
N VAL A 98 -10.27 8.75 11.02
CA VAL A 98 -10.11 9.78 12.07
C VAL A 98 -11.36 9.85 12.96
N ALA A 99 -12.56 9.84 12.37
CA ALA A 99 -13.81 9.91 13.11
C ALA A 99 -14.00 8.68 14.03
N ILE A 100 -13.71 7.48 13.54
CA ILE A 100 -13.76 6.24 14.32
C ILE A 100 -12.75 6.31 15.47
N SER A 101 -11.52 6.75 15.21
CA SER A 101 -10.48 6.89 16.24
C SER A 101 -10.86 7.91 17.31
N ALA A 102 -11.39 9.07 16.91
CA ALA A 102 -11.86 10.10 17.83
C ALA A 102 -13.07 9.63 18.65
N ALA A 103 -14.02 8.91 18.04
CA ALA A 103 -15.15 8.32 18.74
C ALA A 103 -14.69 7.30 19.79
N PHE A 104 -13.70 6.47 19.48
CA PHE A 104 -13.11 5.52 20.42
C PHE A 104 -12.45 6.21 21.62
N ALA A 105 -11.65 7.26 21.39
CA ALA A 105 -11.05 8.04 22.45
C ALA A 105 -12.11 8.69 23.35
N LYS A 106 -13.15 9.28 22.75
CA LYS A 106 -14.26 9.91 23.48
C LYS A 106 -15.07 8.88 24.29
N TYR A 107 -15.39 7.73 23.70
CA TYR A 107 -16.18 6.70 24.38
C TYR A 107 -15.46 6.11 25.57
N THR A 108 -14.16 5.90 25.47
CA THR A 108 -13.32 5.32 26.52
C THR A 108 -12.81 6.34 27.54
N GLY A 109 -12.94 7.64 27.26
CA GLY A 109 -12.47 8.72 28.12
C GLY A 109 -10.94 8.85 28.19
N LYS A 110 -10.19 8.15 27.33
CA LYS A 110 -8.73 8.14 27.29
C LYS A 110 -8.24 8.54 25.91
N ALA A 111 -7.39 9.58 25.86
CA ALA A 111 -6.85 10.09 24.58
C ALA A 111 -6.00 9.06 23.85
N GLU A 112 -5.27 8.20 24.58
CA GLU A 112 -4.42 7.16 24.03
C GLU A 112 -5.24 6.17 23.18
N ASN A 113 -6.49 5.92 23.52
CA ASN A 113 -7.38 5.00 22.81
C ASN A 113 -7.76 5.47 21.40
N TYR A 114 -7.38 6.70 21.02
CA TYR A 114 -7.43 7.16 19.62
C TYR A 114 -6.64 6.25 18.68
N PHE A 115 -5.57 5.63 19.16
CA PHE A 115 -4.69 4.78 18.36
C PHE A 115 -5.14 3.32 18.29
N LEU A 116 -6.07 2.88 19.15
CA LEU A 116 -6.53 1.49 19.19
C LEU A 116 -7.07 0.95 17.86
N PRO A 117 -7.91 1.68 17.11
CA PRO A 117 -8.38 1.20 15.80
C PRO A 117 -7.22 0.96 14.83
N GLY A 118 -6.20 1.81 14.85
CA GLY A 118 -4.98 1.63 14.05
C GLY A 118 -4.16 0.40 14.47
N PHE A 119 -4.09 0.10 15.76
CA PHE A 119 -3.41 -1.12 16.24
C PHE A 119 -4.16 -2.38 15.82
N LEU A 120 -5.48 -2.40 15.96
CA LEU A 120 -6.31 -3.52 15.53
C LEU A 120 -6.20 -3.73 14.02
N GLN A 121 -6.16 -2.65 13.24
CA GLN A 121 -5.98 -2.72 11.80
C GLN A 121 -4.61 -3.29 11.41
N ASN A 122 -3.52 -2.83 12.04
CA ASN A 122 -2.19 -3.36 11.79
C ASN A 122 -2.08 -4.83 12.21
N LEU A 123 -2.67 -5.20 13.35
CA LEU A 123 -2.72 -6.59 13.82
C LEU A 123 -3.51 -7.46 12.83
N GLY A 124 -4.69 -6.98 12.40
CA GLY A 124 -5.54 -7.70 11.45
C GLY A 124 -4.82 -7.95 10.12
N TYR A 125 -4.20 -6.93 9.55
CA TYR A 125 -3.42 -7.09 8.31
C TYR A 125 -2.19 -7.97 8.52
N GLY A 126 -1.44 -7.78 9.60
CA GLY A 126 -0.28 -8.62 9.93
C GLY A 126 -0.65 -10.10 10.05
N LEU A 127 -1.74 -10.40 10.76
CA LEU A 127 -2.27 -11.76 10.89
C LEU A 127 -2.78 -12.31 9.55
N ALA A 128 -3.49 -11.51 8.75
CA ALA A 128 -3.98 -11.93 7.44
C ALA A 128 -2.81 -12.33 6.51
N PHE A 129 -1.76 -11.51 6.44
CA PHE A 129 -0.55 -11.84 5.68
C PHE A 129 0.15 -13.09 6.24
N LEU A 130 0.32 -13.19 7.57
CA LEU A 130 0.96 -14.33 8.21
C LEU A 130 0.20 -15.64 7.93
N ILE A 131 -1.11 -15.64 8.16
CA ILE A 131 -1.97 -16.81 7.90
C ILE A 131 -1.91 -17.19 6.42
N SER A 132 -1.94 -16.21 5.52
CA SER A 132 -1.87 -16.44 4.07
C SER A 132 -0.60 -17.18 3.65
N ILE A 133 0.53 -16.87 4.29
CA ILE A 133 1.80 -17.56 4.04
C ILE A 133 1.75 -18.99 4.59
N ILE A 134 1.24 -19.17 5.82
CA ILE A 134 1.13 -20.48 6.48
C ILE A 134 0.27 -21.44 5.67
N VAL A 135 -0.87 -20.96 5.16
CA VAL A 135 -1.77 -21.76 4.31
C VAL A 135 -1.27 -21.89 2.86
N ARG A 136 -0.08 -21.37 2.55
CA ARG A 136 0.54 -21.39 1.22
C ARG A 136 -0.30 -20.69 0.13
N TRP A 137 -1.02 -19.66 0.55
CA TRP A 137 -1.77 -18.75 -0.31
C TRP A 137 -1.35 -17.31 -0.04
N PRO A 138 -0.09 -16.93 -0.34
CA PRO A 138 0.39 -15.58 -0.05
C PRO A 138 -0.53 -14.52 -0.67
N LEU A 139 -0.98 -13.57 0.15
CA LEU A 139 -1.94 -12.53 -0.27
C LEU A 139 -1.43 -11.72 -1.46
N LEU A 140 -0.12 -11.46 -1.52
CA LEU A 140 0.47 -10.78 -2.69
C LEU A 140 0.32 -11.59 -3.97
N GLY A 141 0.47 -12.92 -3.91
CA GLY A 141 0.25 -13.76 -5.07
C GLY A 141 -1.21 -13.75 -5.53
N VAL A 142 -2.14 -13.73 -4.59
CA VAL A 142 -3.57 -13.60 -4.90
C VAL A 142 -3.85 -12.23 -5.53
N ALA A 143 -3.37 -11.15 -4.92
CA ALA A 143 -3.56 -9.80 -5.42
C ALA A 143 -2.97 -9.62 -6.83
N MET A 144 -1.73 -10.06 -7.03
CA MET A 144 -1.06 -9.97 -8.33
C MET A 144 -1.76 -10.82 -9.39
N GLY A 145 -2.15 -12.05 -9.07
CA GLY A 145 -2.85 -12.91 -10.02
C GLY A 145 -4.19 -12.32 -10.49
N TYR A 146 -4.91 -11.60 -9.62
CA TYR A 146 -6.12 -10.87 -10.02
C TYR A 146 -5.80 -9.61 -10.83
N LEU A 147 -4.75 -8.87 -10.49
CA LEU A 147 -4.35 -7.65 -11.20
C LEU A 147 -3.83 -7.94 -12.61
N THR A 148 -3.08 -9.03 -12.78
CA THR A 148 -2.55 -9.46 -14.09
C THR A 148 -3.56 -10.24 -14.93
N GLY A 149 -4.71 -10.60 -14.35
CA GLY A 149 -5.71 -11.45 -15.03
C GLY A 149 -5.36 -12.93 -15.08
N GLU A 150 -4.24 -13.36 -14.52
CA GLU A 150 -3.78 -14.75 -14.48
C GLU A 150 -4.47 -15.58 -13.38
N GLY A 151 -5.23 -14.95 -12.52
CA GLY A 151 -5.94 -15.60 -11.43
C GLY A 151 -5.00 -16.36 -10.48
N THR A 152 -5.10 -17.68 -10.44
CA THR A 152 -4.27 -18.53 -9.56
C THR A 152 -3.17 -19.30 -10.29
N ALA A 153 -2.86 -18.96 -11.54
CA ALA A 153 -1.87 -19.67 -12.37
C ALA A 153 -0.47 -19.66 -11.74
N TRP A 154 -0.09 -18.56 -11.06
CA TRP A 154 1.17 -18.42 -10.32
C TRP A 154 1.43 -19.54 -9.30
N ARG A 155 0.39 -20.24 -8.82
CA ARG A 155 0.56 -21.34 -7.86
C ARG A 155 1.23 -22.56 -8.45
N LYS A 156 1.15 -22.75 -9.77
CA LYS A 156 1.77 -23.86 -10.48
C LYS A 156 3.29 -23.67 -10.56
N ASP A 157 3.76 -22.43 -10.54
CA ASP A 157 5.17 -22.08 -10.55
C ASP A 157 5.75 -22.01 -9.14
N PRO A 158 6.69 -22.89 -8.76
CA PRO A 158 7.31 -22.86 -7.45
C PRO A 158 8.18 -21.62 -7.21
N VAL A 159 8.71 -20.98 -8.25
CA VAL A 159 9.52 -19.76 -8.13
C VAL A 159 8.63 -18.59 -7.79
N LEU A 160 7.57 -18.37 -8.56
CA LEU A 160 6.59 -17.29 -8.29
C LEU A 160 5.97 -17.43 -6.90
N ARG A 161 5.63 -18.65 -6.50
CA ARG A 161 5.07 -18.89 -5.16
C ARG A 161 6.04 -18.52 -4.05
N ARG A 162 7.33 -18.82 -4.19
CA ARG A 162 8.37 -18.43 -3.22
C ARG A 162 8.56 -16.92 -3.19
N THR A 163 8.59 -16.29 -4.36
CA THR A 163 8.74 -14.82 -4.48
C THR A 163 7.59 -14.10 -3.82
N TYR A 164 6.34 -14.50 -4.08
CA TYR A 164 5.17 -13.89 -3.43
C TYR A 164 5.12 -14.16 -1.93
N ALA A 165 5.56 -15.33 -1.48
CA ALA A 165 5.69 -15.62 -0.06
C ALA A 165 6.76 -14.73 0.60
N ALA A 166 7.94 -14.60 -0.01
CA ALA A 166 9.02 -13.73 0.49
C ALA A 166 8.57 -12.26 0.56
N ALA A 167 7.93 -11.76 -0.49
CA ALA A 167 7.36 -10.41 -0.50
C ALA A 167 6.27 -10.23 0.57
N SER A 168 5.42 -11.24 0.80
CA SER A 168 4.41 -11.21 1.87
C SER A 168 5.05 -11.18 3.27
N TRP A 169 6.22 -11.80 3.48
CA TRP A 169 6.97 -11.70 4.73
C TRP A 169 7.45 -10.28 5.04
N ILE A 170 7.77 -9.48 4.01
CA ILE A 170 8.12 -8.07 4.21
C ILE A 170 6.94 -7.31 4.82
N TRP A 171 5.71 -7.57 4.35
CA TRP A 171 4.50 -6.96 4.90
C TRP A 171 4.22 -7.42 6.34
N VAL A 172 4.41 -8.70 6.64
CA VAL A 172 4.32 -9.22 8.02
C VAL A 172 5.30 -8.47 8.92
N GLY A 173 6.57 -8.34 8.49
CA GLY A 173 7.59 -7.60 9.22
C GLY A 173 7.22 -6.13 9.44
N LEU A 174 6.64 -5.47 8.41
CA LEU A 174 6.22 -4.09 8.47
C LEU A 174 5.07 -3.88 9.48
N PHE A 175 4.02 -4.71 9.43
CA PHE A 175 2.87 -4.57 10.34
C PHE A 175 3.23 -4.91 11.77
N PHE A 176 3.92 -6.03 12.01
CA PHE A 176 4.33 -6.41 13.37
C PHE A 176 5.47 -5.53 13.90
N GLY A 177 6.41 -5.10 13.06
CA GLY A 177 7.45 -4.14 13.46
C GLY A 177 6.85 -2.81 13.90
N ARG A 178 5.83 -2.32 13.17
CA ARG A 178 5.08 -1.13 13.55
C ARG A 178 4.38 -1.31 14.91
N LEU A 179 3.73 -2.44 15.13
CA LEU A 179 3.11 -2.76 16.42
C LEU A 179 4.14 -2.88 17.54
N ALA A 180 5.29 -3.50 17.29
CA ALA A 180 6.36 -3.65 18.28
C ALA A 180 6.90 -2.31 18.77
N VAL A 181 6.84 -1.26 17.97
CA VAL A 181 7.20 0.11 18.38
C VAL A 181 6.03 0.83 19.03
N GLN A 182 4.85 0.76 18.42
CA GLN A 182 3.69 1.56 18.85
C GLN A 182 3.07 1.06 20.16
N VAL A 183 2.99 -0.26 20.36
CA VAL A 183 2.34 -0.83 21.56
C VAL A 183 3.10 -0.48 22.84
N PRO A 184 4.44 -0.61 22.93
CA PRO A 184 5.18 -0.14 24.11
C PRO A 184 5.01 1.36 24.38
N LEU A 185 5.03 2.18 23.33
CA LEU A 185 4.81 3.64 23.47
C LEU A 185 3.41 3.96 24.00
N TYR A 186 2.41 3.22 23.59
CA TYR A 186 1.04 3.36 24.09
C TYR A 186 0.93 3.05 25.59
N PHE A 187 1.69 2.07 26.10
CA PHE A 187 1.70 1.72 27.52
C PHE A 187 2.66 2.59 28.36
N ALA A 188 3.58 3.27 27.71
CA ALA A 188 4.54 4.16 28.39
C ALA A 188 3.96 5.57 28.68
N GLY A 189 2.81 5.88 28.12
CA GLY A 189 2.13 7.11 28.45
C GLY A 189 1.75 8.05 27.43
#